data_ee57e12c81db8386ad364438fd04e507
#
_entry.id   ee57e12c81db8386ad364438fd04e507
#
_cell.length_a   1.000
_cell.length_b   1.000
_cell.length_c   1.000
_cell.angle_alpha   90.00
_cell.angle_beta   90.00
_cell.angle_gamma   90.00
#
_symmetry.space_group_name_H-M   'P 1'
#
loop_
_entity.id
_entity.type
_entity.pdbx_description
1 polymer ?
#
loop_
_entity_poly.entity_id
_entity_poly.type
_entity_poly.pdbx_seq_one_letter_code
_entity_poly.pdbx_strand_id
1 'polypeptide(L)'
;NYDGKIVESVDLDDICSITYTSGTTKPGYPKGVKQSNRSYITLSRFKESDVSGMPTMKNMSVLAHIPTDTHMELSCAISDTLYCGCELDLEPFYSNEWFPYSLIINKPNFVPASAGFWGKLCNKLNFDPIFKNINMPFLMIPTVTGEGLSEGEEKYFNQTSRKHKFGIDKLPFPLSPVTFSIGGGTTESSGIFVTLYKSLQEKKLNHLIKKEKLGLTPHKFVSFAILDENGNHCKANQPGLLVANSPCEMIGYTSDELNKNTHVIDSNGKKWLSLGTYSYMDSTGRVKMKGRMGSYETLSDGNKLPHYYIEDVVLVDTKNVMSCSTIKSEDDHLICHIELQPFRQKSEIESLKGIIGRIDSKIPDEIKEKLFIRVRDNSESFPLDPSGK
;
A
#
# COMPACT_ATOMS: atom_id res chain seq x y z
N ASN A 1 29.23 -25.47 5.57
CA ASN A 1 29.93 -25.37 6.84
C ASN A 1 30.34 -23.94 7.07
N TYR A 2 29.64 -23.26 7.98
CA TYR A 2 29.99 -21.93 8.45
C TYR A 2 31.19 -22.11 9.42
N ASP A 3 32.28 -21.41 9.17
CA ASP A 3 33.54 -21.56 9.97
C ASP A 3 33.53 -20.73 11.26
N GLY A 4 32.40 -20.11 11.59
CA GLY A 4 32.22 -19.31 12.79
C GLY A 4 32.91 -17.94 12.78
N LYS A 5 33.50 -17.51 11.66
CA LYS A 5 34.07 -16.17 11.54
C LYS A 5 32.96 -15.13 11.33
N ILE A 6 32.81 -14.29 12.32
CA ILE A 6 32.00 -13.07 12.18
C ILE A 6 32.80 -12.08 11.34
N VAL A 7 32.20 -11.47 10.35
CA VAL A 7 32.81 -10.35 9.61
C VAL A 7 33.15 -9.26 10.61
N GLU A 8 34.40 -8.80 10.63
CA GLU A 8 34.94 -7.99 11.73
C GLU A 8 34.32 -6.64 11.93
N SER A 9 33.79 -6.00 10.88
CA SER A 9 32.96 -4.77 10.97
C SER A 9 32.18 -4.55 9.70
N VAL A 10 30.91 -4.20 9.85
CA VAL A 10 30.04 -3.72 8.77
C VAL A 10 29.63 -2.31 9.12
N ASP A 11 29.91 -1.33 8.24
CA ASP A 11 29.49 0.05 8.44
C ASP A 11 27.96 0.15 8.22
N LEU A 12 27.33 1.01 8.99
CA LEU A 12 25.91 1.28 8.85
C LEU A 12 25.57 1.85 7.46
N ASP A 13 26.50 2.56 6.84
CA ASP A 13 26.32 3.19 5.54
C ASP A 13 26.76 2.31 4.36
N ASP A 14 27.29 1.11 4.62
CA ASP A 14 27.58 0.14 3.58
C ASP A 14 26.31 -0.35 2.88
N ILE A 15 26.44 -0.64 1.58
CA ILE A 15 25.34 -1.22 0.79
C ILE A 15 25.05 -2.63 1.31
N CYS A 16 23.87 -2.80 1.87
CA CYS A 16 23.36 -4.07 2.37
C CYS A 16 22.67 -4.88 1.26
N SER A 17 21.91 -4.21 0.40
CA SER A 17 21.19 -4.86 -0.69
C SER A 17 21.05 -3.96 -1.91
N ILE A 18 20.86 -4.60 -3.06
CA ILE A 18 20.40 -3.96 -4.29
C ILE A 18 19.12 -4.68 -4.71
N THR A 19 17.99 -4.00 -4.58
CA THR A 19 16.69 -4.55 -4.96
C THR A 19 16.16 -3.84 -6.20
N TYR A 20 15.57 -4.60 -7.11
CA TYR A 20 15.02 -4.04 -8.34
C TYR A 20 13.54 -3.73 -8.18
N THR A 21 13.12 -2.55 -8.65
CA THR A 21 11.70 -2.20 -8.70
C THR A 21 10.98 -3.01 -9.77
N SER A 22 9.68 -3.23 -9.60
CA SER A 22 8.85 -3.97 -10.57
C SER A 22 8.77 -3.34 -11.98
N GLY A 23 9.36 -2.15 -12.18
CA GLY A 23 9.36 -1.46 -13.48
C GLY A 23 8.00 -0.95 -13.92
N THR A 24 7.03 -0.83 -13.00
CA THR A 24 5.66 -0.37 -13.31
C THR A 24 5.59 1.02 -13.96
N THR A 25 6.60 1.87 -13.72
CA THR A 25 6.69 3.21 -14.33
C THR A 25 7.15 3.16 -15.79
N LYS A 26 7.99 2.20 -16.14
CA LYS A 26 8.47 1.95 -17.50
C LYS A 26 8.70 0.45 -17.65
N PRO A 27 7.74 -0.30 -18.22
CA PRO A 27 7.86 -1.74 -18.38
C PRO A 27 9.16 -2.16 -19.05
N GLY A 28 9.80 -3.21 -18.53
CA GLY A 28 11.08 -3.72 -19.05
C GLY A 28 12.35 -2.98 -18.57
N TYR A 29 12.21 -1.95 -17.72
CA TYR A 29 13.36 -1.18 -17.18
C TYR A 29 13.32 -1.13 -15.65
N PRO A 30 13.59 -2.23 -14.95
CA PRO A 30 13.66 -2.21 -13.50
C PRO A 30 14.83 -1.34 -13.03
N LYS A 31 14.61 -0.61 -11.94
CA LYS A 31 15.63 0.26 -11.34
C LYS A 31 16.28 -0.48 -10.18
N GLY A 32 17.59 -0.62 -10.18
CA GLY A 32 18.33 -1.18 -9.05
C GLY A 32 18.51 -0.13 -7.95
N VAL A 33 17.87 -0.35 -6.80
CA VAL A 33 17.88 0.54 -5.63
C VAL A 33 18.88 0.01 -4.61
N LYS A 34 19.88 0.83 -4.26
CA LYS A 34 20.90 0.52 -3.25
C LYS A 34 20.41 0.91 -1.86
N GLN A 35 20.29 -0.04 -0.96
CA GLN A 35 19.90 0.18 0.44
C GLN A 35 21.08 -0.08 1.39
N SER A 36 21.18 0.74 2.45
CA SER A 36 22.20 0.61 3.47
C SER A 36 21.76 -0.29 4.63
N ASN A 37 22.72 -0.78 5.42
CA ASN A 37 22.46 -1.43 6.70
C ASN A 37 21.64 -0.52 7.62
N ARG A 38 21.96 0.79 7.63
CA ARG A 38 21.25 1.81 8.40
C ARG A 38 19.77 1.84 8.09
N SER A 39 19.37 1.75 6.80
CA SER A 39 17.96 1.84 6.40
C SER A 39 17.15 0.67 6.97
N TYR A 40 17.65 -0.55 6.91
CA TYR A 40 16.96 -1.74 7.45
C TYR A 40 16.85 -1.70 8.98
N ILE A 41 17.97 -1.45 9.68
CA ILE A 41 17.98 -1.38 11.14
C ILE A 41 17.05 -0.26 11.64
N THR A 42 17.10 0.91 11.01
CA THR A 42 16.29 2.05 11.42
C THR A 42 14.81 1.79 11.19
N LEU A 43 14.45 1.15 10.06
CA LEU A 43 13.05 0.80 9.79
C LEU A 43 12.50 -0.17 10.82
N SER A 44 13.23 -1.23 11.14
CA SER A 44 12.82 -2.20 12.17
C SER A 44 12.67 -1.55 13.55
N ARG A 45 13.57 -0.62 13.91
CA ARG A 45 13.45 0.19 15.15
C ARG A 45 12.23 1.10 15.13
N PHE A 46 11.85 1.68 13.99
CA PHE A 46 10.62 2.48 13.89
C PHE A 46 9.40 1.63 14.16
N LYS A 47 9.31 0.48 13.54
CA LYS A 47 8.19 -0.44 13.74
C LYS A 47 8.10 -0.91 15.18
N GLU A 48 9.22 -1.28 15.79
CA GLU A 48 9.27 -1.60 17.22
C GLU A 48 8.76 -0.44 18.09
N SER A 49 9.17 0.79 17.78
CA SER A 49 8.78 1.96 18.56
C SER A 49 7.32 2.35 18.37
N ASP A 50 6.76 2.15 17.20
CA ASP A 50 5.36 2.46 16.91
C ASP A 50 4.41 1.41 17.49
N VAL A 51 4.88 0.18 17.62
CA VAL A 51 4.17 -0.96 18.23
C VAL A 51 4.61 -1.17 19.69
N SER A 52 5.43 -0.32 20.24
CA SER A 52 6.11 -0.45 21.55
C SER A 52 5.21 -0.48 22.79
N GLY A 53 3.92 -0.62 22.64
CA GLY A 53 3.03 -1.11 23.68
C GLY A 53 2.76 -2.62 23.59
N MET A 54 3.38 -3.32 22.63
CA MET A 54 3.26 -4.77 22.49
C MET A 54 4.51 -5.46 23.04
N PRO A 55 4.49 -5.96 24.30
CA PRO A 55 5.63 -6.70 24.87
C PRO A 55 5.88 -8.05 24.20
N THR A 56 5.25 -8.35 23.08
CA THR A 56 5.03 -9.72 22.60
C THR A 56 5.52 -10.01 21.17
N MET A 57 6.20 -9.07 20.50
CA MET A 57 6.74 -9.37 19.17
C MET A 57 7.70 -10.56 19.18
N LYS A 58 8.46 -10.77 20.27
CA LYS A 58 9.38 -11.90 20.43
C LYS A 58 8.75 -13.29 20.35
N ASN A 59 7.45 -13.40 20.53
CA ASN A 59 6.70 -14.66 20.49
C ASN A 59 5.75 -14.73 19.29
N MET A 60 5.88 -13.82 18.33
CA MET A 60 5.09 -13.85 17.11
C MET A 60 5.77 -14.66 16.03
N SER A 61 4.98 -15.29 15.19
CA SER A 61 5.42 -15.84 13.92
C SER A 61 5.02 -14.91 12.76
N VAL A 62 5.92 -14.78 11.82
CA VAL A 62 5.80 -13.93 10.62
C VAL A 62 5.85 -14.83 9.39
N LEU A 63 4.86 -14.76 8.54
CA LEU A 63 4.89 -15.46 7.25
C LEU A 63 5.44 -14.54 6.16
N ALA A 64 6.55 -14.92 5.59
CA ALA A 64 7.18 -14.33 4.43
C ALA A 64 6.66 -15.03 3.17
N HIS A 65 5.62 -14.46 2.53
CA HIS A 65 4.93 -15.06 1.38
C HIS A 65 5.19 -14.33 0.05
N ILE A 66 5.88 -13.20 0.09
CA ILE A 66 6.26 -12.44 -1.10
C ILE A 66 7.66 -12.86 -1.56
N PRO A 67 8.03 -12.70 -2.85
CA PRO A 67 9.38 -13.01 -3.29
C PRO A 67 10.44 -12.32 -2.44
N THR A 68 11.40 -13.10 -1.94
CA THR A 68 12.48 -12.63 -1.05
C THR A 68 13.46 -11.67 -1.70
N ASP A 69 13.41 -11.51 -3.02
CA ASP A 69 14.17 -10.54 -3.80
C ASP A 69 13.51 -9.16 -3.86
N THR A 70 12.31 -9.01 -3.28
CA THR A 70 11.64 -7.73 -3.17
C THR A 70 12.09 -6.96 -1.92
N HIS A 71 12.23 -5.64 -2.06
CA HIS A 71 12.53 -4.79 -0.90
C HIS A 71 11.46 -4.91 0.20
N MET A 72 10.21 -5.10 -0.19
CA MET A 72 9.09 -5.22 0.74
C MET A 72 9.28 -6.43 1.66
N GLU A 73 9.63 -7.59 1.11
CA GLU A 73 9.83 -8.80 1.92
C GLU A 73 11.07 -8.70 2.78
N LEU A 74 12.18 -8.23 2.22
CA LEU A 74 13.41 -8.01 2.98
C LEU A 74 13.21 -7.07 4.16
N SER A 75 12.44 -5.98 3.98
CA SER A 75 12.28 -4.95 5.01
C SER A 75 11.13 -5.21 5.98
N CYS A 76 10.01 -5.82 5.53
CA CYS A 76 8.81 -5.94 6.33
C CYS A 76 8.64 -7.30 7.00
N ALA A 77 9.24 -8.35 6.45
CA ALA A 77 9.18 -9.68 7.05
C ALA A 77 10.54 -10.11 7.59
N ILE A 78 11.56 -10.22 6.73
CA ILE A 78 12.84 -10.82 7.10
C ILE A 78 13.59 -9.94 8.11
N SER A 79 13.84 -8.66 7.78
CA SER A 79 14.63 -7.77 8.64
C SER A 79 13.96 -7.52 9.98
N ASP A 80 12.63 -7.30 9.98
CA ASP A 80 11.86 -7.08 11.21
C ASP A 80 11.87 -8.31 12.11
N THR A 81 11.72 -9.50 11.52
CA THR A 81 11.72 -10.76 12.25
C THR A 81 13.08 -11.01 12.92
N LEU A 82 14.18 -10.81 12.18
CA LEU A 82 15.53 -10.94 12.70
C LEU A 82 15.81 -9.92 13.81
N TYR A 83 15.38 -8.67 13.62
CA TYR A 83 15.58 -7.60 14.61
C TYR A 83 14.78 -7.85 15.90
N CYS A 84 13.52 -8.26 15.78
CA CYS A 84 12.63 -8.49 16.91
C CYS A 84 12.82 -9.86 17.58
N GLY A 85 13.53 -10.81 16.95
CA GLY A 85 13.67 -12.18 17.42
C GLY A 85 12.38 -12.98 17.34
N CYS A 86 11.60 -12.77 16.28
CA CYS A 86 10.36 -13.49 15.98
C CYS A 86 10.67 -14.83 15.27
N GLU A 87 9.70 -15.73 15.21
CA GLU A 87 9.73 -16.89 14.32
C GLU A 87 9.46 -16.43 12.88
N LEU A 88 10.22 -16.95 11.91
CA LEU A 88 10.07 -16.62 10.50
C LEU A 88 9.72 -17.88 9.69
N ASP A 89 8.53 -17.88 9.13
CA ASP A 89 8.10 -18.89 8.16
C ASP A 89 8.41 -18.38 6.76
N LEU A 90 9.43 -18.95 6.10
CA LEU A 90 9.77 -18.63 4.72
C LEU A 90 9.04 -19.57 3.77
N GLU A 91 8.21 -19.01 2.91
CA GLU A 91 7.54 -19.75 1.85
C GLU A 91 8.48 -19.96 0.66
N PRO A 92 8.83 -21.21 0.31
CA PRO A 92 9.71 -21.48 -0.83
C PRO A 92 8.99 -21.26 -2.17
N PHE A 93 7.68 -21.31 -2.17
CA PHE A 93 6.83 -21.12 -3.36
C PHE A 93 5.71 -20.14 -3.06
N TYR A 94 5.88 -18.91 -3.47
CA TYR A 94 4.81 -17.93 -3.37
C TYR A 94 3.85 -18.09 -4.55
N SER A 95 2.58 -18.26 -4.21
CA SER A 95 1.50 -18.38 -5.19
C SER A 95 0.22 -17.86 -4.56
N ASN A 96 -0.51 -17.09 -5.34
CA ASN A 96 -1.82 -16.60 -4.92
C ASN A 96 -2.77 -17.73 -4.52
N GLU A 97 -2.66 -18.87 -5.18
CA GLU A 97 -3.49 -20.05 -4.87
C GLU A 97 -3.08 -20.70 -3.57
N TRP A 98 -1.79 -20.69 -3.24
CA TRP A 98 -1.24 -21.34 -2.05
C TRP A 98 -1.35 -20.50 -0.79
N PHE A 99 -1.40 -19.17 -0.92
CA PHE A 99 -1.45 -18.23 0.20
C PHE A 99 -2.49 -18.56 1.27
N PRO A 100 -3.77 -18.85 0.95
CA PRO A 100 -4.77 -19.23 1.96
C PRO A 100 -4.43 -20.50 2.73
N TYR A 101 -3.81 -21.49 2.07
CA TYR A 101 -3.39 -22.73 2.71
C TYR A 101 -2.21 -22.51 3.64
N SER A 102 -1.22 -21.73 3.21
CA SER A 102 -0.06 -21.37 4.02
C SER A 102 -0.46 -20.69 5.33
N LEU A 103 -1.43 -19.77 5.28
CA LEU A 103 -1.98 -19.13 6.47
C LEU A 103 -2.60 -20.13 7.46
N ILE A 104 -3.34 -21.13 6.96
CA ILE A 104 -4.01 -22.12 7.80
C ILE A 104 -3.01 -23.10 8.40
N ILE A 105 -1.98 -23.48 7.63
CA ILE A 105 -0.96 -24.46 8.05
C ILE A 105 -0.02 -23.82 9.06
N ASN A 106 0.57 -22.65 8.74
CA ASN A 106 1.62 -22.02 9.55
C ASN A 106 1.03 -21.20 10.71
N LYS A 107 -0.22 -20.74 10.59
CA LYS A 107 -0.92 -19.93 11.61
C LYS A 107 -0.13 -18.71 12.06
N PRO A 108 0.41 -17.89 11.14
CA PRO A 108 1.24 -16.74 11.49
C PRO A 108 0.43 -15.66 12.20
N ASN A 109 1.10 -14.89 13.05
CA ASN A 109 0.49 -13.75 13.74
C ASN A 109 0.56 -12.47 12.90
N PHE A 110 1.63 -12.30 12.14
CA PHE A 110 1.88 -11.15 11.29
C PHE A 110 2.16 -11.60 9.86
N VAL A 111 1.51 -10.96 8.89
CA VAL A 111 1.68 -11.23 7.47
C VAL A 111 1.62 -9.92 6.67
N PRO A 112 2.73 -9.46 6.11
CA PRO A 112 2.73 -8.41 5.10
C PRO A 112 2.42 -9.03 3.74
N ALA A 113 1.42 -8.51 3.03
CA ALA A 113 1.12 -8.94 1.67
C ALA A 113 0.45 -7.79 0.88
N SER A 114 0.38 -7.92 -0.45
CA SER A 114 -0.30 -6.95 -1.30
C SER A 114 -1.83 -7.05 -1.17
N ALA A 115 -2.55 -6.02 -1.61
CA ALA A 115 -4.00 -6.03 -1.64
C ALA A 115 -4.55 -7.18 -2.49
N GLY A 116 -3.86 -7.52 -3.59
CA GLY A 116 -4.23 -8.64 -4.46
C GLY A 116 -4.23 -10.00 -3.74
N PHE A 117 -3.22 -10.30 -2.92
CA PHE A 117 -3.20 -11.53 -2.11
C PHE A 117 -4.33 -11.55 -1.08
N TRP A 118 -4.54 -10.43 -0.37
CA TRP A 118 -5.62 -10.30 0.60
C TRP A 118 -6.99 -10.41 -0.04
N GLY A 119 -7.19 -9.82 -1.24
CA GLY A 119 -8.43 -9.93 -2.01
C GLY A 119 -8.77 -11.39 -2.33
N LYS A 120 -7.80 -12.16 -2.80
CA LYS A 120 -7.98 -13.61 -3.10
C LYS A 120 -8.31 -14.41 -1.84
N LEU A 121 -7.62 -14.15 -0.73
CA LEU A 121 -7.97 -14.78 0.54
C LEU A 121 -9.41 -14.44 0.95
N CYS A 122 -9.79 -13.17 0.91
CA CYS A 122 -11.13 -12.73 1.27
C CYS A 122 -12.21 -13.38 0.39
N ASN A 123 -11.95 -13.53 -0.91
CA ASN A 123 -12.84 -14.23 -1.82
C ASN A 123 -12.96 -15.72 -1.47
N LYS A 124 -11.86 -16.42 -1.22
CA LYS A 124 -11.91 -17.83 -0.76
C LYS A 124 -12.67 -17.97 0.54
N LEU A 125 -12.40 -17.14 1.55
CA LEU A 125 -13.10 -17.16 2.83
C LEU A 125 -14.61 -16.93 2.72
N ASN A 126 -15.05 -16.12 1.76
CA ASN A 126 -16.44 -15.80 1.60
C ASN A 126 -17.21 -16.76 0.70
N PHE A 127 -16.59 -17.31 -0.35
CA PHE A 127 -17.28 -18.02 -1.42
C PHE A 127 -16.86 -19.48 -1.59
N ASP A 128 -15.65 -19.87 -1.19
CA ASP A 128 -15.19 -21.25 -1.30
C ASP A 128 -15.81 -22.11 -0.16
N PRO A 129 -16.49 -23.22 -0.49
CA PRO A 129 -17.10 -24.13 0.51
C PRO A 129 -16.10 -24.65 1.53
N ILE A 130 -14.82 -24.81 1.16
CA ILE A 130 -13.76 -25.32 2.07
C ILE A 130 -13.39 -24.25 3.11
N PHE A 131 -13.34 -22.99 2.70
CA PHE A 131 -12.84 -21.88 3.52
C PHE A 131 -13.91 -21.12 4.30
N LYS A 132 -15.16 -21.14 3.85
CA LYS A 132 -16.26 -20.29 4.38
C LYS A 132 -16.52 -20.39 5.88
N ASN A 133 -16.13 -21.49 6.51
CA ASN A 133 -16.32 -21.72 7.95
C ASN A 133 -15.02 -21.57 8.77
N ILE A 134 -13.90 -21.20 8.12
CA ILE A 134 -12.62 -21.06 8.80
C ILE A 134 -12.57 -19.73 9.56
N ASN A 135 -12.13 -19.80 10.82
CA ASN A 135 -11.76 -18.64 11.63
C ASN A 135 -10.25 -18.63 11.84
N MET A 136 -9.65 -17.45 11.81
CA MET A 136 -8.19 -17.28 11.92
C MET A 136 -7.81 -16.33 13.07
N PRO A 137 -8.18 -16.65 14.33
CA PRO A 137 -7.89 -15.76 15.47
C PRO A 137 -6.39 -15.61 15.76
N PHE A 138 -5.55 -16.47 15.19
CA PHE A 138 -4.09 -16.38 15.25
C PHE A 138 -3.55 -15.22 14.42
N LEU A 139 -4.19 -14.85 13.30
CA LEU A 139 -3.78 -13.80 12.40
C LEU A 139 -4.14 -12.43 12.99
N MET A 140 -3.23 -11.88 13.78
CA MET A 140 -3.46 -10.67 14.57
C MET A 140 -3.14 -9.39 13.80
N ILE A 141 -2.13 -9.42 12.94
CA ILE A 141 -1.65 -8.24 12.21
C ILE A 141 -1.58 -8.53 10.71
N PRO A 142 -2.74 -8.64 10.03
CA PRO A 142 -2.77 -8.65 8.58
C PRO A 142 -2.37 -7.26 8.07
N THR A 143 -1.34 -7.18 7.24
CA THR A 143 -0.82 -5.90 6.75
C THR A 143 -0.88 -5.84 5.23
N VAL A 144 -1.57 -4.84 4.71
CA VAL A 144 -1.54 -4.49 3.28
C VAL A 144 -0.34 -3.60 3.04
N THR A 145 0.51 -3.94 2.10
CA THR A 145 1.69 -3.16 1.74
C THR A 145 2.04 -3.31 0.26
N GLY A 146 2.89 -2.42 -0.25
CA GLY A 146 3.39 -2.47 -1.62
C GLY A 146 2.52 -1.78 -2.66
N GLU A 147 1.25 -1.59 -2.40
CA GLU A 147 0.30 -0.87 -3.27
C GLU A 147 -0.75 -0.09 -2.47
N GLY A 148 -1.50 0.77 -3.16
CA GLY A 148 -2.62 1.49 -2.57
C GLY A 148 -3.81 0.56 -2.29
N LEU A 149 -4.60 0.90 -1.29
CA LEU A 149 -5.86 0.22 -0.98
C LEU A 149 -7.01 1.19 -1.17
N SER A 150 -7.97 0.84 -2.02
CA SER A 150 -9.18 1.62 -2.23
C SER A 150 -10.10 1.56 -1.00
N GLU A 151 -11.02 2.53 -0.87
CA GLU A 151 -11.99 2.50 0.23
C GLU A 151 -12.95 1.31 0.15
N GLY A 152 -13.25 0.86 -1.07
CA GLY A 152 -14.08 -0.31 -1.30
C GLY A 152 -13.41 -1.61 -0.86
N GLU A 153 -12.13 -1.78 -1.19
CA GLU A 153 -11.32 -2.93 -0.75
C GLU A 153 -11.15 -2.94 0.76
N GLU A 154 -10.77 -1.80 1.35
CA GLU A 154 -10.64 -1.68 2.80
C GLU A 154 -11.92 -2.10 3.52
N LYS A 155 -13.07 -1.66 3.02
CA LYS A 155 -14.38 -2.07 3.55
C LYS A 155 -14.62 -3.57 3.42
N TYR A 156 -14.35 -4.14 2.25
CA TYR A 156 -14.52 -5.56 1.98
C TYR A 156 -13.62 -6.42 2.88
N PHE A 157 -12.36 -6.04 3.00
CA PHE A 157 -11.38 -6.74 3.86
C PHE A 157 -11.79 -6.67 5.33
N ASN A 158 -12.18 -5.49 5.82
CA ASN A 158 -12.65 -5.31 7.19
C ASN A 158 -13.92 -6.14 7.50
N GLN A 159 -14.85 -6.23 6.57
CA GLN A 159 -16.05 -7.06 6.74
C GLN A 159 -15.70 -8.55 6.81
N THR A 160 -14.83 -9.02 5.90
CA THR A 160 -14.38 -10.41 5.85
C THR A 160 -13.60 -10.79 7.09
N SER A 161 -12.66 -9.95 7.53
CA SER A 161 -11.84 -10.25 8.70
C SER A 161 -12.67 -10.35 9.99
N ARG A 162 -13.65 -9.46 10.17
CA ARG A 162 -14.58 -9.54 11.32
C ARG A 162 -15.40 -10.82 11.30
N LYS A 163 -15.89 -11.25 10.13
CA LYS A 163 -16.63 -12.50 9.95
C LYS A 163 -15.77 -13.71 10.30
N HIS A 164 -14.51 -13.73 9.89
CA HIS A 164 -13.56 -14.83 10.07
C HIS A 164 -12.63 -14.66 11.27
N LYS A 165 -12.92 -13.69 12.15
CA LYS A 165 -12.32 -13.46 13.47
C LYS A 165 -10.80 -13.21 13.47
N PHE A 166 -10.28 -12.49 12.49
CA PHE A 166 -8.89 -12.07 12.46
C PHE A 166 -8.75 -10.55 12.37
N GLY A 167 -7.57 -10.02 12.66
CA GLY A 167 -7.25 -8.62 12.47
C GLY A 167 -6.76 -7.88 13.71
N ILE A 168 -6.21 -6.71 13.48
CA ILE A 168 -5.58 -5.84 14.48
C ILE A 168 -6.55 -5.30 15.54
N ASP A 169 -7.85 -5.27 15.25
CA ASP A 169 -8.89 -4.90 16.21
C ASP A 169 -9.11 -5.94 17.32
N LYS A 170 -8.56 -7.16 17.15
CA LYS A 170 -8.58 -8.24 18.15
C LYS A 170 -7.46 -8.14 19.19
N LEU A 171 -6.49 -7.26 18.98
CA LEU A 171 -5.44 -7.02 19.94
C LEU A 171 -6.02 -6.45 21.24
N PRO A 172 -5.44 -6.79 22.41
CA PRO A 172 -5.86 -6.25 23.71
C PRO A 172 -5.89 -4.73 23.75
N PHE A 173 -5.02 -4.11 22.97
CA PHE A 173 -4.96 -2.66 22.77
C PHE A 173 -5.19 -2.37 21.28
N PRO A 174 -6.44 -2.15 20.81
CA PRO A 174 -6.71 -1.86 19.43
C PRO A 174 -5.97 -0.58 19.01
N LEU A 175 -5.04 -0.74 18.08
CA LEU A 175 -4.20 0.34 17.57
C LEU A 175 -4.85 1.08 16.40
N SER A 176 -5.92 0.51 15.84
CA SER A 176 -6.61 1.04 14.67
C SER A 176 -8.12 0.74 14.75
N PRO A 177 -9.00 1.54 14.14
CA PRO A 177 -10.42 1.23 13.99
C PRO A 177 -10.69 0.18 12.91
N VAL A 178 -9.69 -0.14 12.11
CA VAL A 178 -9.74 -1.10 11.00
C VAL A 178 -9.05 -2.40 11.41
N THR A 179 -9.38 -3.48 10.72
CA THR A 179 -8.83 -4.80 11.04
C THR A 179 -7.49 -5.07 10.38
N PHE A 180 -7.21 -4.39 9.26
CA PHE A 180 -5.94 -4.47 8.56
C PHE A 180 -5.04 -3.28 8.91
N SER A 181 -3.75 -3.54 9.10
CA SER A 181 -2.73 -2.49 9.03
C SER A 181 -2.46 -2.17 7.56
N ILE A 182 -2.17 -0.91 7.25
CA ILE A 182 -1.71 -0.50 5.92
C ILE A 182 -0.33 0.11 6.10
N GLY A 183 0.65 -0.47 5.43
CA GLY A 183 2.01 0.06 5.34
C GLY A 183 2.20 0.78 4.00
N GLY A 184 2.78 1.95 4.01
CA GLY A 184 3.06 2.76 2.81
C GLY A 184 4.53 3.12 2.68
N GLY A 185 5.00 3.20 1.45
CA GLY A 185 6.36 3.56 1.11
C GLY A 185 6.68 3.17 -0.32
N THR A 186 7.93 3.36 -0.71
CA THR A 186 8.48 2.91 -1.99
C THR A 186 9.76 2.14 -1.72
N THR A 187 10.30 1.44 -2.72
CA THR A 187 11.61 0.79 -2.61
C THR A 187 12.68 1.79 -2.22
N GLU A 188 12.57 3.04 -2.70
CA GLU A 188 13.52 4.13 -2.47
C GLU A 188 13.44 4.73 -1.06
N SER A 189 12.29 4.66 -0.40
CA SER A 189 12.05 5.25 0.93
C SER A 189 11.89 4.22 2.04
N SER A 190 11.77 2.95 1.68
CA SER A 190 11.32 1.87 2.56
C SER A 190 9.88 2.09 3.05
N GLY A 191 9.40 1.30 4.00
CA GLY A 191 8.06 1.43 4.57
C GLY A 191 8.00 2.51 5.63
N ILE A 192 7.74 3.75 5.24
CA ILE A 192 7.80 4.93 6.11
C ILE A 192 6.45 5.44 6.61
N PHE A 193 5.33 4.88 6.15
CA PHE A 193 3.98 5.24 6.56
C PHE A 193 3.21 4.04 7.10
N VAL A 194 2.32 4.29 8.05
CA VAL A 194 1.46 3.24 8.64
C VAL A 194 0.10 3.80 9.06
N THR A 195 -0.93 2.95 9.10
CA THR A 195 -2.29 3.27 9.56
C THR A 195 -2.46 2.91 11.04
N LEU A 196 -1.91 3.69 11.93
CA LEU A 196 -2.09 3.52 13.37
C LEU A 196 -2.62 4.82 14.01
N TYR A 197 -3.19 4.72 15.20
CA TYR A 197 -3.49 5.90 16.01
C TYR A 197 -2.20 6.57 16.48
N LYS A 198 -2.11 7.89 16.35
CA LYS A 198 -0.99 8.69 16.83
C LYS A 198 -0.97 8.81 18.35
N SER A 199 -2.14 8.71 18.99
CA SER A 199 -2.29 8.88 20.44
C SER A 199 -3.58 8.28 20.98
N LEU A 200 -3.65 8.08 22.29
CA LEU A 200 -4.89 7.67 22.97
C LEU A 200 -6.03 8.70 22.84
N GLN A 201 -5.70 9.98 22.69
CA GLN A 201 -6.69 11.04 22.48
C GLN A 201 -7.33 10.91 21.10
N GLU A 202 -6.53 10.65 20.05
CA GLU A 202 -7.03 10.37 18.71
C GLU A 202 -7.94 9.15 18.70
N LYS A 203 -7.57 8.07 19.40
CA LYS A 203 -8.40 6.88 19.56
C LYS A 203 -9.76 7.21 20.18
N LYS A 204 -9.77 8.00 21.29
CA LYS A 204 -11.01 8.43 21.94
C LYS A 204 -11.86 9.28 21.00
N LEU A 205 -11.26 10.25 20.32
CA LEU A 205 -11.97 11.10 19.36
C LEU A 205 -12.55 10.27 18.20
N ASN A 206 -11.76 9.35 17.64
CA ASN A 206 -12.21 8.49 16.56
C ASN A 206 -13.39 7.60 16.98
N HIS A 207 -13.39 7.10 18.22
CA HIS A 207 -14.50 6.32 18.76
C HIS A 207 -15.80 7.14 18.82
N LEU A 208 -15.69 8.44 19.18
CA LEU A 208 -16.83 9.36 19.23
C LEU A 208 -17.40 9.68 17.83
N ILE A 209 -16.53 9.96 16.87
CA ILE A 209 -16.94 10.34 15.50
C ILE A 209 -17.17 9.14 14.58
N LYS A 210 -16.90 7.92 15.06
CA LYS A 210 -17.04 6.65 14.31
C LYS A 210 -16.37 6.68 12.93
N LYS A 211 -15.19 7.30 12.85
CA LYS A 211 -14.42 7.35 11.62
C LYS A 211 -13.84 5.97 11.32
N GLU A 212 -14.28 5.33 10.26
CA GLU A 212 -13.89 3.96 9.89
C GLU A 212 -12.55 3.90 9.15
N LYS A 213 -12.06 5.03 8.62
CA LYS A 213 -10.84 5.10 7.83
C LYS A 213 -9.84 6.08 8.42
N LEU A 214 -8.62 5.61 8.60
CA LEU A 214 -7.46 6.45 8.91
C LEU A 214 -6.60 6.60 7.65
N GLY A 215 -6.17 7.83 7.34
CA GLY A 215 -5.07 8.03 6.40
C GLY A 215 -3.74 7.54 6.99
N LEU A 216 -2.72 7.49 6.16
CA LEU A 216 -1.37 7.08 6.54
C LEU A 216 -0.70 8.15 7.41
N THR A 217 0.01 7.70 8.42
CA THR A 217 0.83 8.55 9.31
C THR A 217 2.30 8.16 9.14
N PRO A 218 3.25 9.09 9.11
CA PRO A 218 4.66 8.74 9.04
C PRO A 218 5.11 8.08 10.35
N HIS A 219 6.09 7.18 10.24
CA HIS A 219 6.83 6.68 11.39
C HIS A 219 7.57 7.84 12.08
N LYS A 220 7.98 7.63 13.33
CA LYS A 220 8.83 8.59 14.05
C LYS A 220 10.10 8.87 13.25
N PHE A 221 10.58 10.13 13.30
CA PHE A 221 11.77 10.62 12.57
C PHE A 221 11.63 10.68 11.03
N VAL A 222 10.46 10.41 10.49
CA VAL A 222 10.14 10.67 9.09
C VAL A 222 9.43 12.00 8.97
N SER A 223 9.97 12.88 8.14
CA SER A 223 9.29 14.10 7.71
C SER A 223 8.71 13.88 6.31
N PHE A 224 7.57 14.48 6.03
CA PHE A 224 6.97 14.46 4.69
C PHE A 224 6.32 15.80 4.37
N ALA A 225 6.11 16.04 3.10
CA ALA A 225 5.36 17.17 2.60
C ALA A 225 4.59 16.80 1.32
N ILE A 226 3.61 17.61 0.99
CA ILE A 226 2.97 17.61 -0.32
C ILE A 226 3.37 18.91 -1.00
N LEU A 227 4.00 18.80 -2.18
CA LEU A 227 4.50 19.95 -2.93
C LEU A 227 3.70 20.17 -4.21
N ASP A 228 3.45 21.43 -4.54
CA ASP A 228 2.90 21.83 -5.83
C ASP A 228 3.99 21.80 -6.93
N GLU A 229 3.65 22.14 -8.16
CA GLU A 229 4.57 22.17 -9.31
C GLU A 229 5.70 23.20 -9.16
N ASN A 230 5.53 24.20 -8.29
CA ASN A 230 6.51 25.24 -8.01
C ASN A 230 7.37 24.93 -6.76
N GLY A 231 7.19 23.76 -6.15
CA GLY A 231 7.89 23.37 -4.93
C GLY A 231 7.33 24.00 -3.64
N ASN A 232 6.15 24.63 -3.69
CA ASN A 232 5.51 25.16 -2.48
C ASN A 232 4.75 24.05 -1.76
N HIS A 233 4.68 24.18 -0.43
CA HIS A 233 3.89 23.25 0.38
C HIS A 233 2.40 23.45 0.16
N CYS A 234 1.70 22.38 -0.22
CA CYS A 234 0.27 22.37 -0.43
C CYS A 234 -0.51 22.56 0.89
N LYS A 235 -1.67 23.20 0.82
CA LYS A 235 -2.62 23.29 1.94
C LYS A 235 -3.30 21.95 2.19
N ALA A 236 -3.95 21.81 3.34
CA ALA A 236 -4.75 20.61 3.65
C ALA A 236 -5.78 20.34 2.54
N ASN A 237 -5.89 19.08 2.14
CA ASN A 237 -6.74 18.57 1.06
C ASN A 237 -6.37 19.06 -0.36
N GLN A 238 -5.30 19.78 -0.53
CA GLN A 238 -4.76 20.14 -1.85
C GLN A 238 -3.83 19.00 -2.33
N PRO A 239 -4.08 18.39 -3.49
CA PRO A 239 -3.22 17.36 -4.04
C PRO A 239 -1.91 17.95 -4.59
N GLY A 240 -0.85 17.14 -4.52
CA GLY A 240 0.47 17.47 -5.04
C GLY A 240 1.41 16.28 -4.97
N LEU A 241 2.68 16.50 -5.22
CA LEU A 241 3.75 15.50 -5.15
C LEU A 241 4.03 15.14 -3.69
N LEU A 242 3.90 13.87 -3.34
CA LEU A 242 4.35 13.36 -2.04
C LEU A 242 5.86 13.25 -2.01
N VAL A 243 6.46 13.89 -1.02
CA VAL A 243 7.90 13.87 -0.77
C VAL A 243 8.20 13.49 0.67
N ALA A 244 9.33 12.83 0.90
CA ALA A 244 9.75 12.41 2.22
C ALA A 244 11.22 12.73 2.49
N ASN A 245 11.54 12.82 3.78
CA ASN A 245 12.90 12.85 4.28
C ASN A 245 12.97 11.86 5.45
N SER A 246 13.77 10.83 5.30
CA SER A 246 13.82 9.69 6.21
C SER A 246 15.25 9.15 6.30
N PRO A 247 15.69 8.72 7.49
CA PRO A 247 16.95 7.97 7.61
C PRO A 247 16.89 6.57 6.97
N CYS A 248 15.73 6.13 6.48
CA CYS A 248 15.54 4.89 5.72
C CYS A 248 15.61 5.10 4.20
N GLU A 249 16.00 6.30 3.75
CA GLU A 249 16.15 6.61 2.35
C GLU A 249 17.27 5.78 1.70
N MET A 250 17.08 5.39 0.44
CA MET A 250 18.10 4.69 -0.35
C MET A 250 19.39 5.51 -0.46
N ILE A 251 20.51 4.82 -0.63
CA ILE A 251 21.78 5.46 -1.01
C ILE A 251 21.69 6.08 -2.41
N GLY A 252 20.95 5.42 -3.29
CA GLY A 252 20.72 5.84 -4.68
C GLY A 252 20.44 4.65 -5.57
N TYR A 253 20.23 4.92 -6.86
CA TYR A 253 20.12 3.88 -7.87
C TYR A 253 21.49 3.38 -8.33
N THR A 254 21.50 2.21 -8.97
CA THR A 254 22.70 1.70 -9.66
C THR A 254 23.06 2.52 -10.91
N SER A 255 22.12 3.29 -11.45
CA SER A 255 22.30 4.18 -12.59
C SER A 255 22.44 5.64 -12.14
N ASP A 256 23.52 6.31 -12.53
CA ASP A 256 23.76 7.72 -12.22
C ASP A 256 22.74 8.65 -12.88
N GLU A 257 22.23 8.28 -14.05
CA GLU A 257 21.19 9.04 -14.74
C GLU A 257 19.89 9.12 -13.92
N LEU A 258 19.50 8.01 -13.32
CA LEU A 258 18.30 7.96 -12.47
C LEU A 258 18.47 8.78 -11.19
N ASN A 259 19.70 8.91 -10.69
CA ASN A 259 19.98 9.66 -9.46
C ASN A 259 19.75 11.18 -9.60
N LYS A 260 19.83 11.73 -10.83
CA LYS A 260 19.68 13.17 -11.07
C LYS A 260 18.32 13.73 -10.66
N ASN A 261 17.25 12.92 -10.74
CA ASN A 261 15.87 13.35 -10.54
C ASN A 261 15.17 12.67 -9.34
N THR A 262 15.94 12.09 -8.42
CA THR A 262 15.37 11.44 -7.23
C THR A 262 14.87 12.41 -6.19
N HIS A 263 15.44 13.60 -6.16
CA HIS A 263 15.14 14.61 -5.16
C HIS A 263 14.56 15.87 -5.78
N VAL A 264 13.71 16.52 -5.00
CA VAL A 264 13.20 17.85 -5.29
C VAL A 264 13.58 18.81 -4.16
N ILE A 265 13.73 20.09 -4.50
CA ILE A 265 14.02 21.15 -3.53
C ILE A 265 12.74 21.96 -3.37
N ASP A 266 12.28 22.13 -2.14
CA ASP A 266 11.11 22.96 -1.88
C ASP A 266 11.43 24.46 -1.92
N SER A 267 10.40 25.30 -1.85
CA SER A 267 10.53 26.76 -1.86
C SER A 267 11.36 27.34 -0.69
N ASN A 268 11.62 26.54 0.34
CA ASN A 268 12.47 26.89 1.48
C ASN A 268 13.92 26.39 1.35
N GLY A 269 14.26 25.75 0.21
CA GLY A 269 15.59 25.20 -0.05
C GLY A 269 15.85 23.83 0.57
N LYS A 270 14.83 23.16 1.17
CA LYS A 270 14.98 21.84 1.75
C LYS A 270 14.91 20.77 0.66
N LYS A 271 15.84 19.82 0.73
CA LYS A 271 15.92 18.66 -0.16
C LYS A 271 15.03 17.54 0.34
N TRP A 272 14.26 16.93 -0.55
CA TRP A 272 13.31 15.86 -0.29
C TRP A 272 13.43 14.75 -1.32
N LEU A 273 13.30 13.49 -0.90
CA LEU A 273 13.11 12.35 -1.79
C LEU A 273 11.72 12.41 -2.42
N SER A 274 11.64 12.37 -3.74
CA SER A 274 10.37 12.25 -4.47
C SER A 274 9.84 10.80 -4.40
N LEU A 275 8.59 10.61 -3.96
CA LEU A 275 7.96 9.29 -3.94
C LEU A 275 7.19 8.97 -5.24
N GLY A 276 7.21 9.90 -6.21
CA GLY A 276 6.56 9.71 -7.51
C GLY A 276 5.06 9.47 -7.42
N THR A 277 4.40 9.96 -6.39
CA THR A 277 2.98 9.71 -6.10
C THR A 277 2.24 11.01 -5.85
N TYR A 278 1.08 11.19 -6.50
CA TYR A 278 0.12 12.23 -6.13
C TYR A 278 -0.56 11.85 -4.82
N SER A 279 -0.60 12.81 -3.91
CA SER A 279 -1.19 12.62 -2.59
C SER A 279 -1.73 13.93 -2.07
N TYR A 280 -2.57 13.88 -1.06
CA TYR A 280 -2.89 15.05 -0.25
C TYR A 280 -2.79 14.73 1.24
N MET A 281 -2.60 15.75 2.02
CA MET A 281 -2.63 15.66 3.47
C MET A 281 -3.99 16.19 3.96
N ASP A 282 -4.71 15.41 4.74
CA ASP A 282 -5.96 15.86 5.33
C ASP A 282 -5.71 16.86 6.49
N SER A 283 -6.79 17.48 6.99
CA SER A 283 -6.72 18.44 8.10
C SER A 283 -6.19 17.85 9.41
N THR A 284 -6.09 16.53 9.53
CA THR A 284 -5.51 15.83 10.69
C THR A 284 -4.03 15.52 10.50
N GLY A 285 -3.43 15.92 9.36
CA GLY A 285 -2.04 15.69 9.01
C GLY A 285 -1.76 14.24 8.61
N ARG A 286 -2.75 13.53 8.06
CA ARG A 286 -2.61 12.19 7.50
C ARG A 286 -2.56 12.23 5.99
N VAL A 287 -1.68 11.41 5.43
CA VAL A 287 -1.49 11.29 3.98
C VAL A 287 -2.55 10.36 3.39
N LYS A 288 -3.11 10.77 2.27
CA LYS A 288 -3.95 9.95 1.40
C LYS A 288 -3.35 9.93 0.01
N MET A 289 -2.91 8.74 -0.40
CA MET A 289 -2.33 8.52 -1.72
C MET A 289 -3.46 8.48 -2.76
N LYS A 290 -3.18 9.02 -3.96
CA LYS A 290 -4.12 9.09 -5.08
C LYS A 290 -3.70 8.26 -6.28
N GLY A 291 -2.45 8.35 -6.70
CA GLY A 291 -1.96 7.65 -7.86
C GLY A 291 -0.54 8.04 -8.21
N ARG A 292 -0.01 7.44 -9.26
CA ARG A 292 1.34 7.71 -9.74
C ARG A 292 1.43 9.06 -10.47
N MET A 293 2.53 9.76 -10.28
CA MET A 293 2.90 10.90 -11.12
C MET A 293 3.07 10.44 -12.57
N GLY A 294 2.57 11.25 -13.51
CA GLY A 294 2.67 10.93 -14.95
C GLY A 294 1.46 10.19 -15.53
N SER A 295 0.56 9.67 -14.70
CA SER A 295 -0.71 9.08 -15.16
C SER A 295 -1.76 10.19 -15.31
N TYR A 296 -1.79 10.88 -16.45
CA TYR A 296 -2.73 11.96 -16.75
C TYR A 296 -3.03 12.06 -18.25
N GLU A 297 -4.14 12.68 -18.60
CA GLU A 297 -4.45 13.16 -19.94
C GLU A 297 -4.25 14.68 -20.03
N THR A 298 -3.75 15.15 -21.15
CA THR A 298 -3.69 16.58 -21.44
C THR A 298 -4.96 16.98 -22.18
N LEU A 299 -5.69 17.95 -21.62
CA LEU A 299 -6.93 18.48 -22.19
C LEU A 299 -6.61 19.48 -23.33
N SER A 300 -7.61 19.79 -24.14
CA SER A 300 -7.48 20.74 -25.25
C SER A 300 -7.09 22.16 -24.82
N ASP A 301 -7.41 22.53 -23.58
CA ASP A 301 -7.01 23.81 -22.95
C ASP A 301 -5.58 23.79 -22.34
N GLY A 302 -4.87 22.66 -22.46
CA GLY A 302 -3.53 22.44 -21.90
C GLY A 302 -3.52 22.00 -20.43
N ASN A 303 -4.66 21.93 -19.77
CA ASN A 303 -4.76 21.41 -18.39
C ASN A 303 -4.51 19.91 -18.36
N LYS A 304 -4.06 19.40 -17.22
CA LYS A 304 -3.83 17.98 -17.00
C LYS A 304 -4.94 17.37 -16.14
N LEU A 305 -5.60 16.32 -16.65
CA LEU A 305 -6.55 15.52 -15.90
C LEU A 305 -5.87 14.22 -15.45
N PRO A 306 -5.54 14.07 -14.17
CA PRO A 306 -4.96 12.82 -13.66
C PRO A 306 -5.96 11.66 -13.74
N HIS A 307 -5.49 10.44 -14.06
CA HIS A 307 -6.34 9.24 -14.10
C HIS A 307 -7.04 8.97 -12.77
N TYR A 308 -6.39 9.24 -11.64
CA TYR A 308 -7.02 9.09 -10.33
C TYR A 308 -8.29 9.93 -10.15
N TYR A 309 -8.45 11.02 -10.91
CA TYR A 309 -9.68 11.82 -10.86
C TYR A 309 -10.88 11.04 -11.42
N ILE A 310 -10.65 10.25 -12.48
CA ILE A 310 -11.67 9.35 -13.04
C ILE A 310 -11.98 8.27 -12.00
N GLU A 311 -10.94 7.70 -11.40
CA GLU A 311 -11.07 6.66 -10.37
C GLU A 311 -11.83 7.17 -9.14
N ASP A 312 -11.55 8.39 -8.67
CA ASP A 312 -12.28 9.02 -7.56
C ASP A 312 -13.77 9.18 -7.86
N VAL A 313 -14.13 9.55 -9.10
CA VAL A 313 -15.53 9.66 -9.52
C VAL A 313 -16.24 8.31 -9.48
N VAL A 314 -15.54 7.24 -9.87
CA VAL A 314 -16.07 5.87 -9.83
C VAL A 314 -16.19 5.37 -8.40
N LEU A 315 -15.18 5.59 -7.57
CA LEU A 315 -15.05 5.05 -6.20
C LEU A 315 -15.94 5.78 -5.16
N VAL A 316 -16.70 6.78 -5.52
CA VAL A 316 -17.64 7.46 -4.59
C VAL A 316 -18.62 6.47 -3.96
N ASP A 317 -19.06 5.45 -4.70
CA ASP A 317 -20.02 4.45 -4.22
C ASP A 317 -19.31 3.19 -3.69
N THR A 318 -18.61 3.32 -2.58
CA THR A 318 -17.88 2.20 -1.93
C THR A 318 -18.77 1.05 -1.44
N LYS A 319 -20.11 1.22 -1.48
CA LYS A 319 -21.05 0.13 -1.15
C LYS A 319 -21.25 -0.83 -2.31
N ASN A 320 -21.04 -0.38 -3.53
CA ASN A 320 -21.24 -1.15 -4.74
C ASN A 320 -19.97 -1.34 -5.57
N VAL A 321 -18.98 -0.46 -5.43
CA VAL A 321 -17.69 -0.52 -6.11
C VAL A 321 -16.61 -0.91 -5.10
N MET A 322 -15.83 -1.93 -5.42
CA MET A 322 -14.70 -2.39 -4.61
C MET A 322 -13.43 -1.65 -4.99
N SER A 323 -13.05 -1.72 -6.25
CA SER A 323 -11.85 -1.08 -6.79
C SER A 323 -12.04 -0.63 -8.22
N CYS A 324 -11.18 0.24 -8.70
CA CYS A 324 -11.04 0.54 -10.11
C CYS A 324 -9.61 0.99 -10.43
N SER A 325 -9.24 0.83 -11.68
CA SER A 325 -7.97 1.33 -12.23
C SER A 325 -8.17 1.81 -13.64
N THR A 326 -7.65 2.99 -13.95
CA THR A 326 -7.72 3.58 -15.27
C THR A 326 -6.37 3.46 -15.96
N ILE A 327 -6.35 2.80 -17.10
CA ILE A 327 -5.16 2.61 -17.93
C ILE A 327 -5.37 3.24 -19.31
N LYS A 328 -4.29 3.67 -19.92
CA LYS A 328 -4.28 4.14 -21.31
C LYS A 328 -3.86 2.99 -22.24
N SER A 329 -4.66 2.72 -23.27
CA SER A 329 -4.34 1.74 -24.29
C SER A 329 -3.36 2.32 -25.33
N GLU A 330 -2.79 1.45 -26.16
CA GLU A 330 -1.92 1.84 -27.28
C GLU A 330 -2.65 2.72 -28.32
N ASP A 331 -3.97 2.53 -28.46
CA ASP A 331 -4.84 3.30 -29.38
C ASP A 331 -5.35 4.62 -28.77
N ASP A 332 -4.71 5.15 -27.75
CA ASP A 332 -5.06 6.40 -27.05
C ASP A 332 -6.43 6.38 -26.32
N HIS A 333 -7.03 5.21 -26.12
CA HIS A 333 -8.24 5.08 -25.33
C HIS A 333 -7.92 4.93 -23.83
N LEU A 334 -8.82 5.43 -23.00
CA LEU A 334 -8.80 5.20 -21.56
C LEU A 334 -9.74 4.05 -21.22
N ILE A 335 -9.25 3.06 -20.50
CA ILE A 335 -10.05 1.93 -20.05
C ILE A 335 -10.08 1.96 -18.53
N CYS A 336 -11.25 2.29 -17.97
CA CYS A 336 -11.50 2.20 -16.54
C CYS A 336 -12.02 0.80 -16.21
N HIS A 337 -11.16 -0.04 -15.68
CA HIS A 337 -11.51 -1.35 -15.16
C HIS A 337 -12.15 -1.18 -13.78
N ILE A 338 -13.28 -1.81 -13.55
CA ILE A 338 -14.06 -1.70 -12.32
C ILE A 338 -14.33 -3.08 -11.75
N GLU A 339 -14.06 -3.24 -10.46
CA GLU A 339 -14.50 -4.39 -9.67
C GLU A 339 -15.66 -3.98 -8.77
N LEU A 340 -16.75 -4.72 -8.86
CA LEU A 340 -17.93 -4.49 -8.03
C LEU A 340 -17.81 -5.23 -6.70
N GLN A 341 -18.39 -4.67 -5.64
CA GLN A 341 -18.46 -5.34 -4.33
C GLN A 341 -19.18 -6.69 -4.45
N PRO A 342 -18.60 -7.77 -3.92
CA PRO A 342 -19.25 -9.09 -3.93
C PRO A 342 -20.61 -9.08 -3.20
N PHE A 343 -20.74 -8.27 -2.16
CA PHE A 343 -21.97 -8.12 -1.36
C PHE A 343 -22.67 -6.78 -1.62
N ARG A 344 -22.66 -6.33 -2.88
CA ARG A 344 -23.28 -5.07 -3.25
C ARG A 344 -24.81 -5.07 -3.03
N GLN A 345 -25.33 -3.90 -2.75
CA GLN A 345 -26.79 -3.70 -2.53
C GLN A 345 -27.55 -3.53 -3.84
N LYS A 346 -26.89 -3.09 -4.90
CA LYS A 346 -27.46 -2.84 -6.23
C LYS A 346 -27.09 -3.94 -7.21
N SER A 347 -27.94 -4.14 -8.20
CA SER A 347 -27.59 -4.95 -9.37
C SER A 347 -26.39 -4.33 -10.11
N GLU A 348 -25.74 -5.11 -10.95
CA GLU A 348 -24.63 -4.62 -11.79
C GLU A 348 -25.10 -3.45 -12.67
N ILE A 349 -26.24 -3.61 -13.32
CA ILE A 349 -26.82 -2.59 -14.21
C ILE A 349 -27.09 -1.29 -13.45
N GLU A 350 -27.66 -1.35 -12.25
CA GLU A 350 -27.93 -0.15 -11.44
C GLU A 350 -26.65 0.52 -10.95
N SER A 351 -25.62 -0.29 -10.63
CA SER A 351 -24.30 0.21 -10.24
C SER A 351 -23.64 0.94 -11.41
N LEU A 352 -23.67 0.36 -12.61
CA LEU A 352 -23.14 0.97 -13.83
C LEU A 352 -23.87 2.25 -14.21
N LYS A 353 -25.20 2.28 -14.16
CA LYS A 353 -25.98 3.50 -14.39
C LYS A 353 -25.56 4.63 -13.46
N GLY A 354 -25.34 4.31 -12.17
CA GLY A 354 -24.87 5.28 -11.19
C GLY A 354 -23.45 5.79 -11.48
N ILE A 355 -22.55 4.91 -11.94
CA ILE A 355 -21.18 5.27 -12.33
C ILE A 355 -21.21 6.18 -13.57
N ILE A 356 -21.91 5.78 -14.62
CA ILE A 356 -22.04 6.54 -15.87
C ILE A 356 -22.60 7.94 -15.57
N GLY A 357 -23.67 8.05 -14.80
CA GLY A 357 -24.23 9.36 -14.45
C GLY A 357 -23.28 10.29 -13.68
N ARG A 358 -22.37 9.72 -12.86
CA ARG A 358 -21.31 10.50 -12.20
C ARG A 358 -20.22 10.92 -13.17
N ILE A 359 -19.81 10.05 -14.09
CA ILE A 359 -18.84 10.35 -15.14
C ILE A 359 -19.39 11.47 -16.03
N ASP A 360 -20.62 11.35 -16.48
CA ASP A 360 -21.29 12.35 -17.33
C ASP A 360 -21.33 13.74 -16.69
N SER A 361 -21.48 13.80 -15.36
CA SER A 361 -21.57 15.07 -14.63
C SER A 361 -20.24 15.70 -14.25
N LYS A 362 -19.13 14.93 -14.24
CA LYS A 362 -17.86 15.38 -13.64
C LYS A 362 -16.66 15.31 -14.56
N ILE A 363 -16.70 14.44 -15.57
CA ILE A 363 -15.58 14.23 -16.49
C ILE A 363 -15.81 15.08 -17.76
N PRO A 364 -14.78 15.78 -18.27
CA PRO A 364 -14.88 16.56 -19.52
C PRO A 364 -15.26 15.69 -20.71
N ASP A 365 -16.03 16.24 -21.66
CA ASP A 365 -16.54 15.52 -22.84
C ASP A 365 -15.41 14.91 -23.67
N GLU A 366 -14.33 15.65 -23.92
CA GLU A 366 -13.17 15.17 -24.66
C GLU A 366 -12.50 13.92 -24.04
N ILE A 367 -12.65 13.72 -22.74
CA ILE A 367 -12.19 12.51 -22.04
C ILE A 367 -13.23 11.41 -22.13
N LYS A 368 -14.53 11.76 -22.02
CA LYS A 368 -15.63 10.77 -22.12
C LYS A 368 -15.65 10.07 -23.48
N GLU A 369 -15.35 10.81 -24.55
CA GLU A 369 -15.32 10.27 -25.92
C GLU A 369 -14.32 9.12 -26.09
N LYS A 370 -13.24 9.11 -25.31
CA LYS A 370 -12.21 8.06 -25.32
C LYS A 370 -12.23 7.13 -24.10
N LEU A 371 -13.18 7.32 -23.17
CA LEU A 371 -13.27 6.55 -21.92
C LEU A 371 -14.20 5.35 -22.07
N PHE A 372 -13.65 4.16 -21.89
CA PHE A 372 -14.39 2.90 -21.83
C PHE A 372 -14.45 2.38 -20.40
N ILE A 373 -15.61 1.86 -20.02
CA ILE A 373 -15.82 1.22 -18.72
C ILE A 373 -15.87 -0.28 -18.94
N ARG A 374 -15.02 -1.01 -18.25
CA ARG A 374 -15.00 -2.47 -18.25
C ARG A 374 -15.23 -2.98 -16.84
N VAL A 375 -16.38 -3.64 -16.62
CA VAL A 375 -16.60 -4.40 -15.37
C VAL A 375 -15.83 -5.70 -15.48
N ARG A 376 -15.07 -6.01 -14.46
CA ARG A 376 -14.38 -7.28 -14.30
C ARG A 376 -15.25 -8.23 -13.50
N ASP A 377 -15.32 -9.47 -13.92
CA ASP A 377 -15.93 -10.53 -13.12
C ASP A 377 -15.01 -10.80 -11.90
N ASN A 378 -15.61 -11.09 -10.75
CA ASN A 378 -14.88 -11.45 -9.53
C ASN A 378 -13.99 -12.70 -9.70
N SER A 379 -14.21 -13.50 -10.74
CA SER A 379 -13.35 -14.61 -11.17
C SER A 379 -12.10 -14.13 -11.94
N GLU A 380 -12.15 -12.95 -12.57
CA GLU A 380 -11.06 -12.33 -13.30
C GLU A 380 -10.36 -11.29 -12.41
N SER A 381 -9.52 -11.71 -11.49
CA SER A 381 -8.68 -10.74 -10.74
C SER A 381 -7.79 -9.94 -11.71
N PHE A 382 -7.42 -8.70 -11.31
CA PHE A 382 -6.41 -7.96 -12.06
C PHE A 382 -5.16 -8.84 -12.24
N PRO A 383 -4.51 -8.82 -13.43
CA PRO A 383 -3.24 -9.49 -13.60
C PRO A 383 -2.27 -8.92 -12.56
N LEU A 384 -1.72 -9.81 -11.74
CA LEU A 384 -0.80 -9.45 -10.68
C LEU A 384 0.62 -9.74 -11.14
N ASP A 385 1.55 -8.86 -10.79
CA ASP A 385 2.97 -9.15 -10.91
C ASP A 385 3.38 -10.24 -9.88
N PRO A 386 4.61 -10.76 -9.93
CA PRO A 386 5.08 -11.77 -8.96
C PRO A 386 4.98 -11.35 -7.50
N SER A 387 4.97 -10.04 -7.21
CA SER A 387 4.78 -9.51 -5.85
C SER A 387 3.30 -9.39 -5.45
N GLY A 388 2.38 -9.77 -6.34
CA GLY A 388 0.94 -9.75 -6.09
C GLY A 388 0.28 -8.38 -6.27
N LYS A 389 0.93 -7.48 -7.04
CA LYS A 389 0.44 -6.13 -7.32
C LYS A 389 -0.29 -6.05 -8.66
#